data_42ed65b92f424637b4d65642779c918b
#
_entry.id   42ed65b92f424637b4d65642779c918b
#
_cell.length_a   1.000
_cell.length_b   1.000
_cell.length_c   1.000
_cell.angle_alpha   90.00
_cell.angle_beta   90.00
_cell.angle_gamma   90.00
#
_symmetry.space_group_name_H-M   'P 1'
#
loop_
_entity.id
_entity.type
_entity.pdbx_description
1 polymer ?
#
loop_
_entity_poly.entity_id
_entity_poly.type
_entity_poly.pdbx_seq_one_letter_code
_entity_poly.pdbx_strand_id
1 'polypeptide(L)'
;MFDDVSMSSLRVAVSGLSARQNAIANNISNIETPGYQARKVKFEEALSSAVAHGQSPSTVSPSVQNSLEPTRLNGNNVNLDEETLASAETGLRYELTITALTNKFNSLRTAMGSN
;
A
#
# COMPACT_ATOMS: atom_id res chain seq x y z
N MET A 1 -13.28 17.95 8.03
CA MET A 1 -12.80 17.85 9.39
C MET A 1 -11.53 17.05 9.41
N PHE A 2 -10.70 17.26 10.42
CA PHE A 2 -9.42 16.56 10.53
C PHE A 2 -9.60 15.06 10.59
N ASP A 3 -10.62 14.59 11.33
CA ASP A 3 -10.85 13.16 11.46
C ASP A 3 -11.21 12.51 10.13
N ASP A 4 -11.95 13.22 9.26
CA ASP A 4 -12.32 12.70 7.95
C ASP A 4 -11.10 12.52 7.06
N VAL A 5 -10.16 13.48 7.06
CA VAL A 5 -8.92 13.38 6.29
C VAL A 5 -8.06 12.25 6.82
N SER A 6 -7.94 12.15 8.14
CA SER A 6 -7.18 11.08 8.80
C SER A 6 -7.75 9.71 8.47
N MET A 7 -9.06 9.55 8.63
CA MET A 7 -9.74 8.28 8.33
C MET A 7 -9.62 7.89 6.87
N SER A 8 -9.85 8.85 5.98
CA SER A 8 -9.73 8.61 4.53
C SER A 8 -8.32 8.23 4.14
N SER A 9 -7.31 8.91 4.74
CA SER A 9 -5.91 8.61 4.48
C SER A 9 -5.55 7.20 4.93
N LEU A 10 -6.02 6.79 6.11
CA LEU A 10 -5.77 5.45 6.63
C LEU A 10 -6.44 4.38 5.75
N ARG A 11 -7.65 4.62 5.27
CA ARG A 11 -8.35 3.70 4.38
C ARG A 11 -7.63 3.54 3.05
N VAL A 12 -7.14 4.64 2.49
CA VAL A 12 -6.35 4.60 1.25
C VAL A 12 -5.06 3.81 1.48
N ALA A 13 -4.42 4.03 2.62
CA ALA A 13 -3.20 3.29 2.97
C ALA A 13 -3.46 1.79 3.09
N VAL A 14 -4.57 1.39 3.75
CA VAL A 14 -4.95 -0.03 3.85
C VAL A 14 -5.13 -0.62 2.45
N SER A 15 -5.87 0.06 1.59
CA SER A 15 -6.11 -0.38 0.22
C SER A 15 -4.81 -0.50 -0.58
N GLY A 16 -3.94 0.51 -0.48
CA GLY A 16 -2.67 0.53 -1.19
C GLY A 16 -1.72 -0.56 -0.71
N LEU A 17 -1.63 -0.76 0.59
CA LEU A 17 -0.77 -1.80 1.18
C LEU A 17 -1.29 -3.20 0.85
N SER A 18 -2.61 -3.38 0.83
CA SER A 18 -3.22 -4.65 0.42
C SER A 18 -2.92 -4.95 -1.06
N ALA A 19 -3.04 -3.96 -1.92
CA ALA A 19 -2.71 -4.10 -3.34
C ALA A 19 -1.22 -4.43 -3.52
N ARG A 20 -0.36 -3.79 -2.72
CA ARG A 20 1.09 -4.06 -2.75
C ARG A 20 1.39 -5.49 -2.34
N GLN A 21 0.75 -5.99 -1.29
CA GLN A 21 0.96 -7.37 -0.85
C GLN A 21 0.52 -8.37 -1.92
N ASN A 22 -0.58 -8.09 -2.60
CA ASN A 22 -1.03 -8.92 -3.72
C ASN A 22 -0.03 -8.90 -4.87
N ALA A 23 0.51 -7.73 -5.20
CA ALA A 23 1.53 -7.61 -6.25
C ALA A 23 2.80 -8.39 -5.90
N ILE A 24 3.24 -8.31 -4.65
CA ILE A 24 4.40 -9.06 -4.16
C ILE A 24 4.15 -10.56 -4.27
N ALA A 25 2.98 -11.03 -3.87
CA ALA A 25 2.62 -12.45 -3.97
C ALA A 25 2.62 -12.90 -5.42
N ASN A 26 2.09 -12.09 -6.33
CA ASN A 26 2.10 -12.39 -7.76
C ASN A 26 3.53 -12.42 -8.31
N ASN A 27 4.38 -11.48 -7.89
CA ASN A 27 5.78 -11.45 -8.31
C ASN A 27 6.49 -12.76 -7.90
N ILE A 28 6.34 -13.16 -6.66
CA ILE A 28 6.96 -14.38 -6.15
C ILE A 28 6.44 -15.61 -6.88
N SER A 29 5.12 -15.67 -7.10
CA SER A 29 4.51 -16.78 -7.82
C SER A 29 5.03 -16.93 -9.26
N ASN A 30 5.47 -15.84 -9.86
CA ASN A 30 5.92 -15.79 -11.24
C ASN A 30 7.45 -15.67 -11.38
N ILE A 31 8.20 -16.01 -10.34
CA ILE A 31 9.66 -15.85 -10.35
C ILE A 31 10.33 -16.70 -11.44
N GLU A 32 9.70 -17.79 -11.86
CA GLU A 32 10.20 -18.67 -12.92
C GLU A 32 9.51 -18.43 -14.28
N THR A 33 8.57 -17.50 -14.34
CA THR A 33 7.83 -17.24 -15.58
C THR A 33 8.68 -16.41 -16.53
N PRO A 34 9.02 -16.93 -17.72
CA PRO A 34 9.81 -16.15 -18.68
C PRO A 34 9.09 -14.86 -19.08
N GLY A 35 9.85 -13.78 -19.16
CA GLY A 35 9.31 -12.49 -19.59
C GLY A 35 8.48 -11.76 -18.55
N TYR A 36 8.25 -12.34 -17.38
CA TYR A 36 7.47 -11.67 -16.33
C TYR A 36 8.30 -10.54 -15.71
N GLN A 37 7.70 -9.37 -15.65
CA GLN A 37 8.30 -8.22 -14.98
C GLN A 37 7.59 -7.96 -13.66
N ALA A 38 8.37 -7.78 -12.60
CA ALA A 38 7.84 -7.52 -11.27
C ALA A 38 6.98 -6.25 -11.30
N ARG A 39 5.87 -6.28 -10.59
CA ARG A 39 4.97 -5.14 -10.48
C ARG A 39 5.17 -4.44 -9.15
N LYS A 40 5.12 -3.12 -9.21
CA LYS A 40 5.26 -2.25 -8.04
C LYS A 40 3.98 -1.45 -7.88
N VAL A 41 3.52 -1.32 -6.64
CA VAL A 41 2.34 -0.53 -6.31
C VAL A 41 2.79 0.76 -5.65
N LYS A 42 2.33 1.89 -6.15
CA LYS A 42 2.65 3.21 -5.64
C LYS A 42 1.38 3.95 -5.26
N PHE A 43 1.35 4.57 -4.10
CA PHE A 43 0.24 5.40 -3.67
C PHE A 43 0.66 6.46 -2.64
N GLU A 44 1.76 6.24 -1.92
CA GLU A 44 2.16 7.10 -0.80
C GLU A 44 2.40 8.55 -1.25
N GLU A 45 3.09 8.71 -2.36
CA GLU A 45 3.41 10.03 -2.88
C GLU A 45 2.17 10.79 -3.34
N ALA A 46 1.27 10.09 -4.03
CA ALA A 46 0.00 10.67 -4.47
C ALA A 46 -0.88 11.04 -3.27
N LEU A 47 -0.89 10.19 -2.24
CA LEU A 47 -1.65 10.45 -1.02
C LEU A 47 -1.10 11.69 -0.29
N SER A 48 0.21 11.75 -0.12
CA SER A 48 0.88 12.89 0.51
C SER A 48 0.59 14.19 -0.25
N SER A 49 0.65 14.15 -1.57
CA SER A 49 0.36 15.30 -2.42
C SER A 49 -1.09 15.75 -2.30
N ALA A 50 -2.04 14.82 -2.29
CA ALA A 50 -3.45 15.15 -2.15
C ALA A 50 -3.71 15.86 -0.82
N VAL A 51 -3.16 15.34 0.27
CA VAL A 51 -3.32 15.95 1.60
C VAL A 51 -2.68 17.34 1.63
N ALA A 52 -1.50 17.49 1.06
CA ALA A 52 -0.78 18.77 1.04
C ALA A 52 -1.51 19.85 0.26
N HIS A 53 -2.27 19.48 -0.78
CA HIS A 53 -3.01 20.41 -1.64
C HIS A 53 -4.49 20.54 -1.25
N GLY A 54 -4.88 20.00 -0.11
CA GLY A 54 -6.25 20.10 0.37
C GLY A 54 -7.26 19.25 -0.42
N GLN A 55 -6.79 18.32 -1.22
CA GLN A 55 -7.65 17.42 -1.96
C GLN A 55 -8.07 16.23 -1.09
N SER A 56 -9.22 15.64 -1.39
CA SER A 56 -9.70 14.49 -0.65
C SER A 56 -8.77 13.29 -0.85
N PRO A 57 -8.30 12.64 0.23
CA PRO A 57 -7.51 11.41 0.09
C PRO A 57 -8.24 10.30 -0.68
N SER A 58 -9.58 10.30 -0.63
CA SER A 58 -10.37 9.27 -1.32
C SER A 58 -10.26 9.32 -2.84
N THR A 59 -9.70 10.40 -3.40
CA THR A 59 -9.46 10.50 -4.84
C THR A 59 -8.19 9.75 -5.28
N VAL A 60 -7.37 9.32 -4.33
CA VAL A 60 -6.12 8.62 -4.63
C VAL A 60 -6.39 7.14 -4.85
N SER A 61 -5.89 6.62 -5.96
CA SER A 61 -5.94 5.19 -6.27
C SER A 61 -4.53 4.64 -6.38
N PRO A 62 -4.27 3.42 -5.87
CA PRO A 62 -2.97 2.80 -6.07
C PRO A 62 -2.65 2.63 -7.55
N SER A 63 -1.42 2.95 -7.93
CA SER A 63 -0.94 2.80 -9.30
C SER A 63 -0.05 1.56 -9.38
N VAL A 64 -0.29 0.71 -10.37
CA VAL A 64 0.52 -0.50 -10.59
C VAL A 64 1.41 -0.26 -11.80
N GLN A 65 2.71 -0.42 -11.59
CA GLN A 65 3.71 -0.17 -12.63
C GLN A 65 4.67 -1.35 -12.69
N ASN A 66 5.22 -1.58 -13.88
CA ASN A 66 6.26 -2.59 -14.03
C ASN A 66 7.58 -2.07 -13.47
N SER A 67 8.34 -2.96 -12.83
CA SER A 67 9.68 -2.64 -12.36
C SER A 67 10.59 -2.38 -13.55
N LEU A 68 11.49 -1.41 -13.39
CA LEU A 68 12.51 -1.10 -14.39
C LEU A 68 13.84 -1.79 -14.10
N GLU A 69 13.87 -2.68 -13.12
CA GLU A 69 15.08 -3.42 -12.78
C GLU A 69 15.56 -4.28 -13.95
N PRO A 70 16.88 -4.51 -14.06
CA PRO A 70 17.40 -5.38 -15.11
C PRO A 70 16.82 -6.78 -15.05
N THR A 71 16.57 -7.36 -16.21
CA THR A 71 16.02 -8.70 -16.32
C THR A 71 17.12 -9.75 -16.40
N ARG A 72 16.76 -10.99 -16.02
CA ARG A 72 17.58 -12.17 -16.29
C ARG A 72 17.52 -12.51 -17.79
N LEU A 73 18.28 -13.52 -18.21
CA LEU A 73 18.30 -13.92 -19.62
C LEU A 73 16.93 -14.29 -20.17
N ASN A 74 16.03 -14.80 -19.33
CA ASN A 74 14.68 -15.15 -19.74
C ASN A 74 13.69 -13.96 -19.72
N GLY A 75 14.17 -12.75 -19.43
CA GLY A 75 13.33 -11.57 -19.40
C GLY A 75 12.61 -11.32 -18.08
N ASN A 76 12.82 -12.17 -17.08
CA ASN A 76 12.20 -12.03 -15.75
C ASN A 76 13.06 -11.15 -14.85
N ASN A 77 12.46 -10.20 -14.14
CA ASN A 77 13.21 -9.33 -13.21
C ASN A 77 12.74 -9.41 -11.76
N VAL A 78 12.04 -10.48 -11.40
CA VAL A 78 11.65 -10.68 -10.00
C VAL A 78 12.89 -11.06 -9.19
N ASN A 79 13.11 -10.32 -8.09
CA ASN A 79 14.22 -10.57 -7.16
C ASN A 79 13.61 -11.08 -5.85
N LEU A 80 13.86 -12.34 -5.52
CA LEU A 80 13.24 -12.97 -4.35
C LEU A 80 13.62 -12.26 -3.06
N ASP A 81 14.86 -11.85 -2.90
CA ASP A 81 15.32 -11.17 -1.69
C ASP A 81 14.59 -9.83 -1.51
N GLU A 82 14.46 -9.06 -2.58
CA GLU A 82 13.73 -7.80 -2.55
C GLU A 82 12.24 -8.02 -2.25
N GLU A 83 11.62 -9.00 -2.88
CA GLU A 83 10.21 -9.29 -2.68
C GLU A 83 9.94 -9.77 -1.25
N THR A 84 10.82 -10.58 -0.69
CA THR A 84 10.71 -11.06 0.69
C THR A 84 10.79 -9.90 1.68
N LEU A 85 11.77 -9.01 1.48
CA LEU A 85 11.92 -7.82 2.32
C LEU A 85 10.70 -6.91 2.17
N ALA A 86 10.25 -6.67 0.95
CA ALA A 86 9.07 -5.85 0.67
C ALA A 86 7.82 -6.43 1.30
N SER A 87 7.67 -7.76 1.31
CA SER A 87 6.54 -8.43 1.93
C SER A 87 6.53 -8.20 3.45
N ALA A 88 7.68 -8.35 4.09
CA ALA A 88 7.79 -8.13 5.54
C ALA A 88 7.49 -6.67 5.90
N GLU A 89 8.05 -5.75 5.14
CA GLU A 89 7.86 -4.32 5.35
C GLU A 89 6.39 -3.90 5.13
N THR A 90 5.78 -4.39 4.05
CA THR A 90 4.39 -4.10 3.73
C THR A 90 3.46 -4.69 4.79
N GLY A 91 3.74 -5.90 5.26
CA GLY A 91 2.96 -6.53 6.33
C GLY A 91 3.00 -5.72 7.61
N LEU A 92 4.18 -5.24 8.00
CA LEU A 92 4.34 -4.41 9.18
C LEU A 92 3.56 -3.10 9.04
N ARG A 93 3.70 -2.42 7.90
CA ARG A 93 2.98 -1.17 7.64
C ARG A 93 1.46 -1.39 7.65
N TYR A 94 1.01 -2.51 7.08
CA TYR A 94 -0.40 -2.86 7.07
C TYR A 94 -0.93 -3.01 8.50
N GLU A 95 -0.23 -3.76 9.35
CA GLU A 95 -0.63 -3.95 10.74
C GLU A 95 -0.66 -2.62 11.51
N LEU A 96 0.34 -1.77 11.31
CA LEU A 96 0.38 -0.45 11.96
C LEU A 96 -0.79 0.42 11.49
N THR A 97 -1.12 0.37 10.21
CA THR A 97 -2.22 1.16 9.64
C THR A 97 -3.57 0.67 10.18
N ILE A 98 -3.77 -0.64 10.25
CA ILE A 98 -4.98 -1.23 10.82
C ILE A 98 -5.12 -0.85 12.30
N THR A 99 -4.04 -0.89 13.06
CA THR A 99 -4.04 -0.48 14.46
C THR A 99 -4.43 0.99 14.61
N ALA A 100 -3.85 1.86 13.77
CA ALA A 100 -4.19 3.28 13.78
C ALA A 100 -5.66 3.52 13.45
N LEU A 101 -6.18 2.80 12.45
CA LEU A 101 -7.58 2.90 12.04
C LEU A 101 -8.51 2.43 13.15
N THR A 102 -8.19 1.31 13.79
CA THR A 102 -8.96 0.77 14.92
C THR A 102 -8.98 1.76 16.08
N ASN A 103 -7.83 2.36 16.39
CA ASN A 103 -7.76 3.37 17.46
C ASN A 103 -8.61 4.58 17.13
N LYS A 104 -8.62 4.98 15.86
CA LYS A 104 -9.44 6.11 15.40
C LYS A 104 -10.93 5.82 15.59
N PHE A 105 -11.37 4.60 15.20
CA PHE A 105 -12.76 4.17 15.41
C PHE A 105 -13.13 4.12 16.90
N ASN A 106 -12.24 3.62 17.73
CA ASN A 106 -12.48 3.55 19.17
C ASN A 106 -12.59 4.93 19.78
N SER A 107 -11.75 5.87 19.34
CA SER A 107 -11.81 7.26 19.80
C SER A 107 -13.14 7.92 19.41
N LEU A 108 -13.59 7.69 18.18
CA LEU A 108 -14.88 8.22 17.72
C LEU A 108 -16.04 7.62 18.50
N ARG A 109 -16.00 6.31 18.73
CA ARG A 109 -17.05 5.64 19.51
C ARG A 109 -17.12 6.19 20.93
N THR A 110 -15.97 6.37 21.57
CA THR A 110 -15.89 6.94 22.92
C THR A 110 -16.45 8.36 22.95
N ALA A 111 -16.09 9.18 21.98
CA ALA A 111 -16.59 10.55 21.90
C ALA A 111 -18.11 10.58 21.70
N MET A 112 -18.65 9.68 20.87
CA MET A 112 -20.10 9.62 20.62
C MET A 112 -20.87 9.02 21.77
N GLY A 113 -20.24 8.13 22.53
CA GLY A 113 -20.87 7.44 23.67
C GLY A 113 -20.77 8.19 24.98
N SER A 114 -19.97 9.26 25.04
CA SER A 114 -19.82 10.03 26.28
C SER A 114 -20.84 11.18 26.30
N ASN A 115 -21.74 11.12 27.26
CA ASN A 115 -22.77 12.15 27.47
C ASN A 115 -22.57 12.87 28.79
#